data_8c601da43168af3b75e80ed5fe4c1cb1
#
_entry.id   8c601da43168af3b75e80ed5fe4c1cb1
#
_cell.length_a   1.000
_cell.length_b   1.000
_cell.length_c   1.000
_cell.angle_alpha   90.00
_cell.angle_beta   90.00
_cell.angle_gamma   90.00
#
_symmetry.space_group_name_H-M   'P 1'
#
loop_
_entity.id
_entity.type
_entity.pdbx_description
1 polymer ?
#
loop_
_entity_poly.entity_id
_entity_poly.type
_entity_poly.pdbx_seq_one_letter_code
_entity_poly.pdbx_strand_id
1 'polypeptide(L)'
;MTADPYAARSDTDKTAHSTAAPRPYREVTDANGRVYRIGETDRDILGHSRKLMVYLPWITMMAISVFEYAYGSAEDTLSHAHGWTQSNTFWILSVWVFFQAGIAFPAGWLREKGVLTARKAMYIGSGMCLVGFLALSHLDNVLLAILGFGVVGGIGAGLVYATCINMVGKWFPERRGAKTGFVNGGFAYGSLPFIFIFNYGFDTANYHRVLDLIGCYILIVVVGCAFFFKDPPKNWWPADIDPLAHGGGEKGAGALAKNPPAVRQYTPKEAVRTGMLPLMWVALVMTAGVSIFGISFQVDYAKEVGFGPLVAASSMGVMAVINGVGRGVVGWLSDKWGRKSTLVFVIVVLGLAQFGVIWAGDIRSESLFLVFAFLSGFGGGAFYPLFAALTPDYFGENFNASNYGLVYSGKLISGLFGGGLGSVVVAAWGYDGAYALAGATSMVAAAIALLLRQPGRPGGATSAPQPQSAV
;
A
#
# COMPACT_ATOMS: atom_id res chain seq x y z
N MET A 1 -34.86 -44.11 -26.16
CA MET A 1 -34.80 -42.75 -26.77
C MET A 1 -35.00 -41.75 -25.65
N THR A 2 -33.95 -41.35 -25.01
CA THR A 2 -33.94 -40.39 -23.90
C THR A 2 -33.46 -39.05 -24.47
N ALA A 3 -34.31 -38.03 -24.36
CA ALA A 3 -34.05 -36.67 -24.89
C ALA A 3 -32.98 -35.97 -24.05
N ASP A 4 -32.06 -35.32 -24.75
CA ASP A 4 -30.99 -34.47 -24.21
C ASP A 4 -31.56 -33.14 -23.69
N PRO A 5 -31.30 -32.73 -22.43
CA PRO A 5 -31.82 -31.47 -21.89
C PRO A 5 -30.98 -30.23 -22.21
N TYR A 6 -29.97 -30.31 -23.09
CA TYR A 6 -29.05 -29.16 -23.43
C TYR A 6 -29.19 -28.60 -24.83
N ALA A 7 -30.36 -28.71 -25.46
CA ALA A 7 -30.60 -28.05 -26.76
C ALA A 7 -30.97 -26.59 -26.63
N ALA A 8 -30.08 -25.74 -27.12
CA ALA A 8 -30.26 -24.38 -27.65
C ALA A 8 -31.15 -23.40 -26.86
N ARG A 9 -30.54 -22.52 -26.06
CA ARG A 9 -31.07 -21.17 -25.79
C ARG A 9 -30.48 -20.17 -26.76
N SER A 10 -31.36 -19.60 -27.56
CA SER A 10 -31.06 -18.58 -28.57
C SER A 10 -30.54 -17.28 -28.01
N ASP A 11 -29.61 -16.70 -28.73
CA ASP A 11 -28.82 -15.47 -28.47
C ASP A 11 -29.60 -14.15 -28.68
N THR A 12 -30.82 -14.02 -28.11
CA THR A 12 -31.67 -12.82 -28.32
C THR A 12 -32.07 -12.08 -27.04
N ASP A 13 -31.21 -12.05 -26.00
CA ASP A 13 -31.54 -11.24 -24.80
C ASP A 13 -30.36 -10.39 -24.29
N LYS A 14 -29.82 -9.55 -25.18
CA LYS A 14 -28.69 -8.65 -24.85
C LYS A 14 -29.11 -7.21 -24.48
N THR A 15 -30.37 -6.86 -24.35
CA THR A 15 -30.81 -5.48 -24.08
C THR A 15 -31.99 -5.33 -23.11
N ALA A 16 -32.01 -6.08 -22.03
CA ALA A 16 -32.88 -5.76 -20.91
C ALA A 16 -32.05 -5.15 -19.78
N HIS A 17 -32.03 -3.83 -19.63
CA HIS A 17 -31.67 -3.19 -18.36
C HIS A 17 -32.71 -3.68 -17.34
N SER A 18 -32.37 -4.76 -16.62
CA SER A 18 -33.18 -5.31 -15.56
C SER A 18 -33.30 -4.29 -14.43
N THR A 19 -34.43 -3.63 -14.33
CA THR A 19 -34.94 -2.94 -13.14
C THR A 19 -35.46 -3.95 -12.12
N ALA A 20 -34.72 -5.05 -11.91
CA ALA A 20 -35.03 -6.01 -10.86
C ALA A 20 -34.85 -5.31 -9.51
N ALA A 21 -35.88 -5.37 -8.64
CA ALA A 21 -35.76 -4.93 -7.26
C ALA A 21 -34.53 -5.51 -6.61
N PRO A 22 -33.79 -4.73 -5.77
CA PRO A 22 -32.58 -5.21 -5.13
C PRO A 22 -32.87 -6.52 -4.40
N ARG A 23 -32.05 -7.56 -4.62
CA ARG A 23 -32.24 -8.86 -3.97
C ARG A 23 -32.20 -8.66 -2.46
N PRO A 24 -33.14 -9.23 -1.69
CA PRO A 24 -33.14 -9.08 -0.26
C PRO A 24 -31.84 -9.69 0.30
N TYR A 25 -31.08 -8.88 1.03
CA TYR A 25 -29.92 -9.39 1.77
C TYR A 25 -30.41 -10.17 3.02
N ARG A 26 -29.58 -11.09 3.48
CA ARG A 26 -29.72 -11.74 4.79
C ARG A 26 -28.51 -11.47 5.63
N GLU A 27 -28.68 -11.37 6.93
CA GLU A 27 -27.58 -11.34 7.88
C GLU A 27 -27.33 -12.74 8.42
N VAL A 28 -26.06 -13.14 8.40
CA VAL A 28 -25.58 -14.41 8.94
C VAL A 28 -24.57 -14.09 10.01
N THR A 29 -24.74 -14.68 11.18
CA THR A 29 -23.82 -14.50 12.30
C THR A 29 -22.97 -15.75 12.48
N ASP A 30 -21.65 -15.59 12.58
CA ASP A 30 -20.75 -16.71 12.88
C ASP A 30 -20.74 -17.05 14.38
N ALA A 31 -20.04 -18.15 14.73
CA ALA A 31 -19.92 -18.63 16.10
C ALA A 31 -19.29 -17.59 17.08
N ASN A 32 -18.62 -16.57 16.57
CA ASN A 32 -18.00 -15.50 17.35
C ASN A 32 -18.87 -14.24 17.46
N GLY A 33 -20.10 -14.27 16.92
CA GLY A 33 -21.02 -13.14 16.92
C GLY A 33 -20.74 -12.10 15.83
N ARG A 34 -19.89 -12.38 14.83
CA ARG A 34 -19.65 -11.49 13.70
C ARG A 34 -20.77 -11.61 12.69
N VAL A 35 -21.34 -10.48 12.31
CA VAL A 35 -22.43 -10.37 11.33
C VAL A 35 -21.85 -10.20 9.93
N TYR A 36 -22.38 -10.96 8.98
CA TYR A 36 -22.11 -10.87 7.54
C TYR A 36 -23.41 -10.58 6.81
N ARG A 37 -23.41 -9.57 5.94
CA ARG A 37 -24.52 -9.23 5.06
C ARG A 37 -24.30 -9.89 3.71
N ILE A 38 -25.11 -10.93 3.39
CA ILE A 38 -25.00 -11.78 2.22
C ILE A 38 -26.24 -11.67 1.35
N GLY A 39 -26.07 -11.86 0.03
CA GLY A 39 -27.19 -11.94 -0.94
C GLY A 39 -27.20 -10.82 -1.96
N GLU A 40 -26.75 -9.62 -1.60
CA GLU A 40 -26.56 -8.53 -2.57
C GLU A 40 -25.26 -8.76 -3.35
N THR A 41 -25.37 -8.84 -4.68
CA THR A 41 -24.22 -8.94 -5.55
C THR A 41 -23.56 -7.56 -5.75
N ASP A 42 -22.30 -7.58 -6.23
CA ASP A 42 -21.61 -6.36 -6.64
C ASP A 42 -22.38 -5.57 -7.70
N ARG A 43 -23.08 -6.26 -8.63
CA ARG A 43 -23.90 -5.62 -9.66
C ARG A 43 -25.16 -4.95 -9.09
N ASP A 44 -25.78 -5.55 -8.06
CA ASP A 44 -26.94 -4.93 -7.39
C ASP A 44 -26.55 -3.61 -6.72
N ILE A 45 -25.32 -3.53 -6.18
CA ILE A 45 -24.80 -2.36 -5.46
C ILE A 45 -24.22 -1.31 -6.42
N LEU A 46 -23.39 -1.75 -7.39
CA LEU A 46 -22.59 -0.87 -8.24
C LEU A 46 -23.23 -0.61 -9.62
N GLY A 47 -24.13 -1.48 -10.08
CA GLY A 47 -24.58 -1.51 -11.48
C GLY A 47 -23.59 -2.16 -12.45
N HIS A 48 -22.38 -2.52 -11.96
CA HIS A 48 -21.29 -3.13 -12.74
C HIS A 48 -20.47 -4.10 -11.87
N SER A 49 -19.51 -4.82 -12.49
CA SER A 49 -18.64 -5.74 -11.76
C SER A 49 -17.71 -5.01 -10.80
N ARG A 50 -17.51 -5.55 -9.60
CA ARG A 50 -16.52 -5.10 -8.59
C ARG A 50 -15.07 -5.14 -9.09
N LYS A 51 -14.79 -5.76 -10.24
CA LYS A 51 -13.44 -5.73 -10.86
C LYS A 51 -12.96 -4.29 -11.10
N LEU A 52 -13.87 -3.36 -11.42
CA LEU A 52 -13.53 -1.95 -11.57
C LEU A 52 -12.96 -1.34 -10.28
N MET A 53 -13.40 -1.84 -9.12
CA MET A 53 -12.86 -1.43 -7.80
C MET A 53 -11.43 -1.97 -7.52
N VAL A 54 -10.79 -2.61 -8.49
CA VAL A 54 -9.36 -2.93 -8.50
C VAL A 54 -8.62 -2.04 -9.50
N TYR A 55 -9.10 -1.99 -10.74
CA TYR A 55 -8.37 -1.29 -11.82
C TYR A 55 -8.41 0.24 -11.67
N LEU A 56 -9.55 0.81 -11.28
CA LEU A 56 -9.65 2.26 -11.09
C LEU A 56 -8.79 2.76 -9.91
N PRO A 57 -8.80 2.14 -8.71
CA PRO A 57 -7.85 2.47 -7.67
C PRO A 57 -6.39 2.27 -8.08
N TRP A 58 -6.08 1.25 -8.88
CA TRP A 58 -4.74 1.01 -9.39
C TRP A 58 -4.26 2.16 -10.30
N ILE A 59 -5.08 2.59 -11.27
CA ILE A 59 -4.78 3.75 -12.14
C ILE A 59 -4.60 5.01 -11.29
N THR A 60 -5.48 5.22 -10.31
CA THR A 60 -5.41 6.37 -9.40
C THR A 60 -4.13 6.37 -8.57
N MET A 61 -3.72 5.20 -8.07
CA MET A 61 -2.46 5.05 -7.32
C MET A 61 -1.24 5.36 -8.18
N MET A 62 -1.25 4.95 -9.46
CA MET A 62 -0.20 5.34 -10.41
C MET A 62 -0.15 6.85 -10.61
N ALA A 63 -1.31 7.50 -10.71
CA ALA A 63 -1.36 8.94 -10.96
C ALA A 63 -0.80 9.78 -9.81
N ILE A 64 -1.03 9.39 -8.54
CA ILE A 64 -0.56 10.17 -7.38
C ILE A 64 0.88 9.85 -6.95
N SER A 65 1.53 8.88 -7.58
CA SER A 65 2.85 8.39 -7.16
C SER A 65 4.03 9.13 -7.80
N VAL A 66 3.77 10.13 -8.62
CA VAL A 66 4.78 10.79 -9.49
C VAL A 66 6.08 11.06 -8.76
N PHE A 67 6.03 11.71 -7.62
CA PHE A 67 7.22 12.11 -6.87
C PHE A 67 7.68 11.13 -5.77
N GLU A 68 6.95 10.05 -5.48
CA GLU A 68 7.39 9.11 -4.44
C GLU A 68 8.78 8.52 -4.77
N TYR A 69 9.05 8.23 -6.06
CA TYR A 69 10.32 7.65 -6.51
C TYR A 69 11.03 8.47 -7.60
N ALA A 70 10.36 9.45 -8.20
CA ALA A 70 10.96 10.26 -9.27
C ALA A 70 11.44 11.64 -8.80
N TYR A 71 11.22 12.00 -7.53
CA TYR A 71 11.59 13.30 -7.00
C TYR A 71 13.09 13.58 -7.13
N GLY A 72 13.95 12.60 -6.82
CA GLY A 72 15.39 12.75 -6.96
C GLY A 72 15.85 13.07 -8.39
N SER A 73 15.07 12.67 -9.42
CA SER A 73 15.35 13.04 -10.81
C SER A 73 14.95 14.49 -11.16
N ALA A 74 14.04 15.07 -10.36
CA ALA A 74 13.58 16.45 -10.55
C ALA A 74 14.30 17.47 -9.64
N GLU A 75 14.94 17.00 -8.57
CA GLU A 75 15.47 17.81 -7.48
C GLU A 75 16.47 18.86 -7.95
N ASP A 76 17.42 18.47 -8.78
CA ASP A 76 18.47 19.35 -9.29
C ASP A 76 17.88 20.51 -10.12
N THR A 77 16.97 20.22 -11.03
CA THR A 77 16.26 21.23 -11.81
C THR A 77 15.45 22.18 -10.93
N LEU A 78 14.73 21.65 -9.92
CA LEU A 78 13.95 22.48 -8.99
C LEU A 78 14.85 23.38 -8.16
N SER A 79 15.98 22.87 -7.67
CA SER A 79 16.97 23.61 -6.92
C SER A 79 17.50 24.81 -7.72
N HIS A 80 17.90 24.57 -8.98
CA HIS A 80 18.39 25.63 -9.86
C HIS A 80 17.30 26.63 -10.27
N ALA A 81 16.09 26.14 -10.58
CA ALA A 81 15.00 26.99 -11.05
C ALA A 81 14.53 28.00 -10.00
N HIS A 82 14.45 27.58 -8.73
CA HIS A 82 13.99 28.42 -7.63
C HIS A 82 15.13 29.05 -6.80
N GLY A 83 16.39 28.70 -7.08
CA GLY A 83 17.53 29.15 -6.27
C GLY A 83 17.54 28.52 -4.86
N TRP A 84 16.96 27.33 -4.69
CA TRP A 84 16.92 26.63 -3.41
C TRP A 84 18.20 25.83 -3.16
N THR A 85 18.49 25.60 -1.89
CA THR A 85 19.54 24.65 -1.50
C THR A 85 19.02 23.23 -1.60
N GLN A 86 19.91 22.25 -1.75
CA GLN A 86 19.55 20.83 -1.73
C GLN A 86 18.82 20.43 -0.42
N SER A 87 19.19 21.04 0.70
CA SER A 87 18.47 20.83 1.97
C SER A 87 17.00 21.28 1.88
N ASN A 88 16.72 22.38 1.19
CA ASN A 88 15.35 22.88 1.03
C ASN A 88 14.48 21.91 0.22
N THR A 89 15.01 21.39 -0.89
CA THR A 89 14.29 20.41 -1.72
C THR A 89 14.04 19.11 -0.97
N PHE A 90 15.01 18.66 -0.17
CA PHE A 90 14.85 17.51 0.72
C PHE A 90 13.72 17.69 1.74
N TRP A 91 13.63 18.88 2.37
CA TRP A 91 12.56 19.17 3.33
C TRP A 91 11.18 19.21 2.69
N ILE A 92 11.06 19.70 1.45
CA ILE A 92 9.80 19.70 0.70
C ILE A 92 9.25 18.27 0.55
N LEU A 93 10.08 17.33 0.12
CA LEU A 93 9.67 15.93 -0.02
C LEU A 93 9.41 15.27 1.35
N SER A 94 10.25 15.53 2.34
CA SER A 94 10.10 14.94 3.67
C SER A 94 8.78 15.34 4.34
N VAL A 95 8.40 16.60 4.22
CA VAL A 95 7.11 17.10 4.71
C VAL A 95 5.95 16.50 3.91
N TRP A 96 6.10 16.32 2.60
CA TRP A 96 5.11 15.65 1.78
C TRP A 96 4.86 14.20 2.24
N VAL A 97 5.91 13.41 2.44
CA VAL A 97 5.81 12.03 2.96
C VAL A 97 5.17 12.01 4.35
N PHE A 98 5.53 12.96 5.20
CA PHE A 98 4.98 13.11 6.55
C PHE A 98 3.46 13.27 6.49
N PHE A 99 2.94 14.22 5.74
CA PHE A 99 1.51 14.47 5.66
C PHE A 99 0.76 13.42 4.84
N GLN A 100 1.41 12.82 3.83
CA GLN A 100 0.85 11.72 3.03
C GLN A 100 0.53 10.50 3.93
N ALA A 101 1.41 10.16 4.85
CA ALA A 101 1.15 9.06 5.78
C ALA A 101 0.26 9.49 6.96
N GLY A 102 0.46 10.70 7.49
CA GLY A 102 -0.23 11.21 8.67
C GLY A 102 -1.72 11.38 8.52
N ILE A 103 -2.19 11.75 7.32
CA ILE A 103 -3.61 11.94 7.07
C ILE A 103 -4.41 10.62 7.06
N ALA A 104 -3.77 9.46 6.94
CA ALA A 104 -4.45 8.18 6.79
C ALA A 104 -5.41 7.87 7.95
N PHE A 105 -5.01 8.14 9.19
CA PHE A 105 -5.88 7.93 10.36
C PHE A 105 -7.06 8.93 10.42
N PRO A 106 -6.85 10.26 10.36
CA PRO A 106 -7.96 11.21 10.33
C PRO A 106 -8.94 10.96 9.18
N ALA A 107 -8.43 10.67 7.99
CA ALA A 107 -9.25 10.35 6.83
C ALA A 107 -10.10 9.08 7.05
N GLY A 108 -9.49 8.02 7.59
CA GLY A 108 -10.18 6.78 7.93
C GLY A 108 -11.31 7.01 8.92
N TRP A 109 -11.04 7.75 10.00
CA TRP A 109 -12.02 8.08 11.03
C TRP A 109 -13.20 8.91 10.48
N LEU A 110 -12.94 9.92 9.64
CA LEU A 110 -13.99 10.71 8.99
C LEU A 110 -14.84 9.86 8.03
N ARG A 111 -14.21 8.90 7.33
CA ARG A 111 -14.91 7.98 6.43
C ARG A 111 -15.83 7.02 7.20
N GLU A 112 -15.39 6.49 8.31
CA GLU A 112 -16.18 5.58 9.16
C GLU A 112 -17.35 6.28 9.82
N LYS A 113 -17.21 7.57 10.16
CA LYS A 113 -18.30 8.42 10.61
C LYS A 113 -19.29 8.82 9.51
N GLY A 114 -19.01 8.49 8.24
CA GLY A 114 -19.85 8.86 7.10
C GLY A 114 -19.74 10.32 6.68
N VAL A 115 -18.89 11.13 7.31
CA VAL A 115 -18.64 12.53 6.95
C VAL A 115 -17.91 12.63 5.61
N LEU A 116 -16.92 11.78 5.41
CA LEU A 116 -16.08 11.73 4.21
C LEU A 116 -16.36 10.44 3.43
N THR A 117 -17.11 10.53 2.34
CA THR A 117 -17.31 9.38 1.44
C THR A 117 -16.05 9.11 0.61
N ALA A 118 -15.91 7.89 0.07
CA ALA A 118 -14.78 7.57 -0.82
C ALA A 118 -14.64 8.59 -1.96
N ARG A 119 -15.75 8.90 -2.64
CA ARG A 119 -15.79 9.88 -3.74
C ARG A 119 -15.37 11.27 -3.31
N LYS A 120 -15.90 11.78 -2.17
CA LYS A 120 -15.49 13.09 -1.64
C LYS A 120 -14.00 13.15 -1.30
N ALA A 121 -13.46 12.09 -0.67
CA ALA A 121 -12.04 12.00 -0.36
C ALA A 121 -11.15 12.09 -1.62
N MET A 122 -11.58 11.44 -2.71
CA MET A 122 -10.87 11.48 -3.99
C MET A 122 -10.90 12.88 -4.62
N TYR A 123 -12.06 13.54 -4.64
CA TYR A 123 -12.19 14.90 -5.21
C TYR A 123 -11.36 15.93 -4.42
N ILE A 124 -11.47 15.90 -3.09
CA ILE A 124 -10.68 16.79 -2.24
C ILE A 124 -9.19 16.49 -2.40
N GLY A 125 -8.82 15.21 -2.35
CA GLY A 125 -7.42 14.79 -2.46
C GLY A 125 -6.77 15.18 -3.79
N SER A 126 -7.48 14.99 -4.91
CA SER A 126 -6.96 15.38 -6.23
C SER A 126 -6.83 16.89 -6.40
N GLY A 127 -7.80 17.66 -5.89
CA GLY A 127 -7.70 19.12 -5.88
C GLY A 127 -6.52 19.63 -5.05
N MET A 128 -6.28 19.00 -3.88
CA MET A 128 -5.12 19.31 -3.03
C MET A 128 -3.80 18.93 -3.72
N CYS A 129 -3.74 17.83 -4.45
CA CYS A 129 -2.56 17.47 -5.25
C CYS A 129 -2.29 18.53 -6.35
N LEU A 130 -3.33 18.95 -7.08
CA LEU A 130 -3.18 20.05 -8.07
C LEU A 130 -2.61 21.31 -7.42
N VAL A 131 -3.21 21.78 -6.32
CA VAL A 131 -2.72 22.95 -5.58
C VAL A 131 -1.27 22.76 -5.15
N GLY A 132 -0.90 21.56 -4.69
CA GLY A 132 0.46 21.23 -4.32
C GLY A 132 1.44 21.39 -5.49
N PHE A 133 1.13 20.82 -6.66
CA PHE A 133 1.99 20.93 -7.84
C PHE A 133 2.08 22.37 -8.36
N LEU A 134 0.98 23.13 -8.36
CA LEU A 134 0.98 24.55 -8.70
C LEU A 134 1.83 25.37 -7.72
N ALA A 135 1.76 25.07 -6.42
CA ALA A 135 2.59 25.72 -5.42
C ALA A 135 4.08 25.43 -5.64
N LEU A 136 4.44 24.17 -5.93
CA LEU A 136 5.81 23.78 -6.25
C LEU A 136 6.32 24.43 -7.55
N SER A 137 5.42 24.66 -8.51
CA SER A 137 5.71 25.28 -9.80
C SER A 137 5.95 26.79 -9.70
N HIS A 138 5.11 27.50 -8.93
CA HIS A 138 5.00 28.96 -9.02
C HIS A 138 5.42 29.72 -7.75
N LEU A 139 5.79 29.04 -6.66
CA LEU A 139 6.18 29.71 -5.41
C LEU A 139 7.70 29.60 -5.18
N ASP A 140 8.41 30.71 -5.31
CA ASP A 140 9.86 30.76 -5.09
C ASP A 140 10.23 30.68 -3.60
N ASN A 141 9.33 31.12 -2.72
CA ASN A 141 9.55 31.03 -1.28
C ASN A 141 9.45 29.57 -0.82
N VAL A 142 10.54 29.01 -0.32
CA VAL A 142 10.64 27.61 0.10
C VAL A 142 9.61 27.24 1.17
N LEU A 143 9.29 28.14 2.10
CA LEU A 143 8.28 27.88 3.15
C LEU A 143 6.88 27.73 2.53
N LEU A 144 6.53 28.57 1.57
CA LEU A 144 5.25 28.48 0.85
C LEU A 144 5.19 27.24 -0.03
N ALA A 145 6.30 26.82 -0.65
CA ALA A 145 6.39 25.57 -1.40
C ALA A 145 6.24 24.35 -0.46
N ILE A 146 6.86 24.38 0.73
CA ILE A 146 6.67 23.36 1.77
C ILE A 146 5.20 23.30 2.21
N LEU A 147 4.55 24.43 2.47
CA LEU A 147 3.13 24.45 2.86
C LEU A 147 2.22 24.00 1.71
N GLY A 148 2.46 24.43 0.49
CA GLY A 148 1.64 24.10 -0.68
C GLY A 148 1.86 22.64 -1.12
N PHE A 149 3.07 22.26 -1.48
CA PHE A 149 3.36 20.91 -1.95
C PHE A 149 3.51 19.93 -0.80
N GLY A 150 4.33 20.23 0.20
CA GLY A 150 4.61 19.34 1.32
C GLY A 150 3.36 19.04 2.13
N VAL A 151 2.67 20.07 2.63
CA VAL A 151 1.50 19.88 3.51
C VAL A 151 0.26 19.59 2.67
N VAL A 152 -0.18 20.52 1.81
CA VAL A 152 -1.45 20.39 1.08
C VAL A 152 -1.37 19.25 0.07
N GLY A 153 -0.32 19.17 -0.76
CA GLY A 153 -0.11 18.09 -1.70
C GLY A 153 0.03 16.72 -1.03
N GLY A 154 0.77 16.66 0.09
CA GLY A 154 0.93 15.45 0.89
C GLY A 154 -0.39 14.95 1.47
N ILE A 155 -1.20 15.81 2.08
CA ILE A 155 -2.55 15.47 2.56
C ILE A 155 -3.40 14.96 1.38
N GLY A 156 -3.35 15.63 0.23
CA GLY A 156 -4.07 15.23 -0.98
C GLY A 156 -3.74 13.81 -1.43
N ALA A 157 -2.47 13.52 -1.61
CA ALA A 157 -1.99 12.19 -2.00
C ALA A 157 -2.35 11.13 -0.95
N GLY A 158 -2.25 11.44 0.35
CA GLY A 158 -2.60 10.54 1.43
C GLY A 158 -4.10 10.20 1.49
N LEU A 159 -4.99 11.17 1.24
CA LEU A 159 -6.44 10.95 1.14
C LEU A 159 -6.76 9.96 0.02
N VAL A 160 -6.15 10.14 -1.14
CA VAL A 160 -6.32 9.25 -2.31
C VAL A 160 -5.79 7.85 -2.00
N TYR A 161 -4.55 7.76 -1.51
CA TYR A 161 -3.90 6.49 -1.14
C TYR A 161 -4.73 5.67 -0.15
N ALA A 162 -5.06 6.26 1.00
CA ALA A 162 -5.80 5.58 2.05
C ALA A 162 -7.19 5.12 1.57
N THR A 163 -7.85 5.92 0.72
CA THR A 163 -9.15 5.58 0.14
C THR A 163 -9.05 4.39 -0.79
N CYS A 164 -8.08 4.36 -1.71
CA CYS A 164 -7.88 3.27 -2.67
C CYS A 164 -7.61 1.93 -1.96
N ILE A 165 -6.69 1.91 -0.99
CA ILE A 165 -6.33 0.69 -0.26
C ILE A 165 -7.49 0.17 0.58
N ASN A 166 -8.18 1.04 1.31
CA ASN A 166 -9.31 0.65 2.14
C ASN A 166 -10.49 0.11 1.30
N MET A 167 -10.82 0.77 0.20
CA MET A 167 -11.93 0.39 -0.65
C MET A 167 -11.71 -0.97 -1.33
N VAL A 168 -10.52 -1.21 -1.91
CA VAL A 168 -10.23 -2.50 -2.55
C VAL A 168 -10.25 -3.65 -1.55
N GLY A 169 -9.78 -3.43 -0.33
CA GLY A 169 -9.82 -4.43 0.75
C GLY A 169 -11.23 -4.83 1.14
N LYS A 170 -12.17 -3.86 1.16
CA LYS A 170 -13.60 -4.11 1.47
C LYS A 170 -14.33 -4.86 0.36
N TRP A 171 -14.02 -4.60 -0.90
CA TRP A 171 -14.65 -5.26 -2.04
C TRP A 171 -14.13 -6.68 -2.30
N PHE A 172 -12.96 -7.04 -1.79
CA PHE A 172 -12.32 -8.34 -2.02
C PHE A 172 -11.80 -8.97 -0.72
N PRO A 173 -12.67 -9.20 0.27
CA PRO A 173 -12.27 -9.77 1.55
C PRO A 173 -11.67 -11.18 1.40
N GLU A 174 -12.12 -11.94 0.38
CA GLU A 174 -11.67 -13.32 0.09
C GLU A 174 -10.27 -13.40 -0.55
N ARG A 175 -9.82 -12.31 -1.18
CA ARG A 175 -8.50 -12.22 -1.85
C ARG A 175 -7.82 -10.89 -1.57
N ARG A 176 -7.93 -10.45 -0.33
CA ARG A 176 -7.49 -9.12 0.08
C ARG A 176 -6.02 -8.88 -0.21
N GLY A 177 -5.14 -9.83 0.13
CA GLY A 177 -3.70 -9.70 -0.09
C GLY A 177 -3.34 -9.46 -1.54
N ALA A 178 -3.82 -10.30 -2.46
CA ALA A 178 -3.57 -10.15 -3.89
C ALA A 178 -4.11 -8.82 -4.44
N LYS A 179 -5.31 -8.42 -4.03
CA LYS A 179 -5.95 -7.21 -4.58
C LYS A 179 -5.38 -5.92 -4.02
N THR A 180 -5.14 -5.84 -2.71
CA THR A 180 -4.46 -4.68 -2.11
C THR A 180 -3.02 -4.58 -2.57
N GLY A 181 -2.31 -5.71 -2.71
CA GLY A 181 -0.95 -5.76 -3.23
C GLY A 181 -0.85 -5.25 -4.66
N PHE A 182 -1.76 -5.68 -5.54
CA PHE A 182 -1.81 -5.20 -6.93
C PHE A 182 -2.04 -3.69 -7.00
N VAL A 183 -3.04 -3.18 -6.27
CA VAL A 183 -3.35 -1.73 -6.25
C VAL A 183 -2.19 -0.93 -5.64
N ASN A 184 -1.59 -1.43 -4.56
CA ASN A 184 -0.46 -0.79 -3.90
C ASN A 184 0.80 -0.78 -4.79
N GLY A 185 1.00 -1.81 -5.62
CA GLY A 185 2.07 -1.85 -6.62
C GLY A 185 2.02 -0.66 -7.58
N GLY A 186 0.82 -0.23 -7.99
CA GLY A 186 0.63 0.96 -8.83
C GLY A 186 1.30 2.21 -8.25
N PHE A 187 1.25 2.38 -6.94
CA PHE A 187 1.91 3.49 -6.24
C PHE A 187 3.44 3.45 -6.32
N ALA A 188 4.05 2.29 -6.50
CA ALA A 188 5.49 2.19 -6.62
C ALA A 188 5.97 2.42 -8.07
N TYR A 189 5.44 1.66 -9.04
CA TYR A 189 5.91 1.75 -10.42
C TYR A 189 5.22 2.83 -11.26
N GLY A 190 4.19 3.50 -10.74
CA GLY A 190 3.56 4.63 -11.42
C GLY A 190 4.49 5.84 -11.62
N SER A 191 5.57 5.94 -10.84
CA SER A 191 6.61 6.96 -11.00
C SER A 191 7.56 6.70 -12.18
N LEU A 192 7.63 5.47 -12.69
CA LEU A 192 8.63 5.09 -13.70
C LEU A 192 8.61 5.97 -14.96
N PRO A 193 7.46 6.27 -15.59
CA PRO A 193 7.45 7.17 -16.75
C PRO A 193 8.00 8.56 -16.43
N PHE A 194 7.73 9.04 -15.21
CA PHE A 194 8.14 10.37 -14.77
C PHE A 194 9.63 10.47 -14.47
N ILE A 195 10.29 9.39 -14.06
CA ILE A 195 11.75 9.33 -13.95
C ILE A 195 12.39 9.66 -15.31
N PHE A 196 11.87 9.09 -16.40
CA PHE A 196 12.37 9.41 -17.75
C PHE A 196 12.04 10.85 -18.17
N ILE A 197 10.83 11.33 -17.88
CA ILE A 197 10.44 12.72 -18.18
C ILE A 197 11.37 13.68 -17.46
N PHE A 198 11.67 13.47 -16.18
CA PHE A 198 12.52 14.35 -15.38
C PHE A 198 14.00 14.28 -15.77
N ASN A 199 14.48 13.14 -16.21
CA ASN A 199 15.88 13.01 -16.64
C ASN A 199 16.15 13.55 -18.05
N TYR A 200 15.18 13.53 -18.96
CA TYR A 200 15.39 13.83 -20.38
C TYR A 200 14.58 15.01 -20.92
N GLY A 201 13.54 15.44 -20.25
CA GLY A 201 12.62 16.46 -20.74
C GLY A 201 12.20 17.51 -19.70
N PHE A 202 12.96 17.64 -18.61
CA PHE A 202 12.67 18.57 -17.52
C PHE A 202 13.87 19.47 -17.26
N ASP A 203 13.71 20.75 -17.50
CA ASP A 203 14.75 21.76 -17.34
C ASP A 203 14.18 23.07 -16.77
N THR A 204 15.05 24.03 -16.47
CA THR A 204 14.69 25.33 -15.90
C THR A 204 13.84 26.20 -16.83
N ALA A 205 13.75 25.89 -18.12
CA ALA A 205 12.93 26.64 -19.07
C ALA A 205 11.49 26.11 -19.14
N ASN A 206 11.27 24.84 -18.81
CA ASN A 206 9.96 24.17 -18.98
C ASN A 206 9.33 23.64 -17.70
N TYR A 207 10.00 23.75 -16.53
CA TYR A 207 9.54 23.11 -15.29
C TYR A 207 8.13 23.52 -14.87
N HIS A 208 7.76 24.80 -15.02
CA HIS A 208 6.40 25.26 -14.75
C HIS A 208 5.36 24.46 -15.55
N ARG A 209 5.57 24.36 -16.86
CA ARG A 209 4.64 23.65 -17.74
C ARG A 209 4.54 22.17 -17.38
N VAL A 210 5.65 21.52 -17.07
CA VAL A 210 5.68 20.09 -16.75
C VAL A 210 4.96 19.84 -15.41
N LEU A 211 5.23 20.63 -14.37
CA LEU A 211 4.60 20.48 -13.06
C LEU A 211 3.10 20.78 -13.10
N ASP A 212 2.69 21.83 -13.82
CA ASP A 212 1.28 22.18 -13.99
C ASP A 212 0.51 21.08 -14.72
N LEU A 213 1.09 20.51 -15.80
CA LEU A 213 0.52 19.39 -16.53
C LEU A 213 0.40 18.13 -15.65
N ILE A 214 1.37 17.86 -14.78
CA ILE A 214 1.31 16.76 -13.82
C ILE A 214 0.17 16.98 -12.82
N GLY A 215 0.04 18.18 -12.26
CA GLY A 215 -1.06 18.51 -11.36
C GLY A 215 -2.44 18.33 -12.02
N CYS A 216 -2.59 18.82 -13.25
CA CYS A 216 -3.81 18.62 -14.04
C CYS A 216 -4.07 17.15 -14.38
N TYR A 217 -3.03 16.39 -14.76
CA TYR A 217 -3.11 14.95 -15.02
C TYR A 217 -3.65 14.21 -13.79
N ILE A 218 -3.09 14.47 -12.60
CA ILE A 218 -3.55 13.85 -11.36
C ILE A 218 -5.03 14.18 -11.11
N LEU A 219 -5.41 15.44 -11.22
CA LEU A 219 -6.80 15.87 -11.03
C LEU A 219 -7.75 15.13 -11.97
N ILE A 220 -7.46 15.14 -13.28
CA ILE A 220 -8.32 14.54 -14.31
C ILE A 220 -8.47 13.04 -14.09
N VAL A 221 -7.35 12.33 -13.88
CA VAL A 221 -7.37 10.87 -13.71
C VAL A 221 -8.11 10.48 -12.43
N VAL A 222 -7.80 11.13 -11.31
CA VAL A 222 -8.40 10.80 -10.01
C VAL A 222 -9.90 11.13 -9.99
N VAL A 223 -10.30 12.30 -10.51
CA VAL A 223 -11.71 12.70 -10.61
C VAL A 223 -12.47 11.75 -11.53
N GLY A 224 -11.92 11.43 -12.71
CA GLY A 224 -12.54 10.49 -13.66
C GLY A 224 -12.78 9.11 -13.06
N CYS A 225 -11.80 8.56 -12.33
CA CYS A 225 -11.95 7.29 -11.63
C CYS A 225 -12.96 7.39 -10.47
N ALA A 226 -12.97 8.51 -9.75
CA ALA A 226 -13.78 8.70 -8.55
C ALA A 226 -15.29 8.68 -8.80
N PHE A 227 -15.76 8.97 -10.02
CA PHE A 227 -17.17 8.85 -10.39
C PHE A 227 -17.74 7.45 -10.12
N PHE A 228 -16.91 6.42 -10.26
CA PHE A 228 -17.29 5.03 -10.06
C PHE A 228 -17.05 4.53 -8.63
N PHE A 229 -16.35 5.30 -7.79
CA PHE A 229 -15.99 4.86 -6.45
C PHE A 229 -17.18 4.84 -5.51
N LYS A 230 -17.42 3.68 -4.91
CA LYS A 230 -18.44 3.45 -3.90
C LYS A 230 -17.96 2.38 -2.92
N ASP A 231 -18.08 2.65 -1.63
CA ASP A 231 -17.84 1.64 -0.60
C ASP A 231 -19.00 0.62 -0.59
N PRO A 232 -18.74 -0.66 -0.30
CA PRO A 232 -19.80 -1.61 -0.03
C PRO A 232 -20.51 -1.26 1.29
N PRO A 233 -21.77 -1.72 1.51
CA PRO A 233 -22.45 -1.59 2.78
C PRO A 233 -21.66 -2.19 3.94
N LYS A 234 -21.93 -1.75 5.17
CA LYS A 234 -21.32 -2.37 6.36
C LYS A 234 -21.62 -3.86 6.41
N ASN A 235 -20.60 -4.64 6.82
CA ASN A 235 -20.66 -6.11 6.92
C ASN A 235 -20.92 -6.83 5.58
N TRP A 236 -20.88 -6.13 4.43
CA TRP A 236 -21.09 -6.75 3.13
C TRP A 236 -20.06 -7.88 2.89
N TRP A 237 -20.56 -8.97 2.32
CA TRP A 237 -19.78 -10.13 1.93
C TRP A 237 -20.20 -10.62 0.55
N PRO A 238 -19.27 -11.08 -0.31
CA PRO A 238 -19.60 -11.57 -1.64
C PRO A 238 -20.65 -12.69 -1.58
N ALA A 239 -21.69 -12.58 -2.40
CA ALA A 239 -22.83 -13.50 -2.38
C ALA A 239 -22.47 -14.95 -2.83
N ASP A 240 -21.37 -15.06 -3.60
CA ASP A 240 -20.84 -16.31 -4.15
C ASP A 240 -19.86 -17.03 -3.22
N ILE A 241 -19.62 -16.51 -2.02
CA ILE A 241 -18.64 -17.07 -1.07
C ILE A 241 -19.27 -17.20 0.31
N ASP A 242 -19.31 -18.42 0.83
CA ASP A 242 -19.78 -18.65 2.20
C ASP A 242 -18.73 -18.18 3.22
N PRO A 243 -19.01 -17.16 4.07
CA PRO A 243 -18.08 -16.70 5.09
C PRO A 243 -17.83 -17.73 6.19
N LEU A 244 -18.68 -18.73 6.34
CA LEU A 244 -18.59 -19.78 7.35
C LEU A 244 -17.83 -21.00 6.84
N ALA A 245 -17.71 -21.19 5.53
CA ALA A 245 -17.01 -22.32 4.92
C ALA A 245 -15.49 -22.09 4.90
N HIS A 246 -14.81 -22.40 5.99
CA HIS A 246 -13.36 -22.18 6.16
C HIS A 246 -12.50 -23.30 5.55
N GLY A 247 -12.94 -24.06 4.53
CA GLY A 247 -12.12 -25.17 4.07
C GLY A 247 -12.55 -26.00 2.87
N GLY A 248 -13.59 -25.67 2.17
CA GLY A 248 -14.08 -26.47 1.06
C GLY A 248 -14.00 -25.79 -0.30
N GLY A 249 -13.31 -26.38 -1.25
CA GLY A 249 -13.40 -26.35 -2.71
C GLY A 249 -13.73 -25.06 -3.50
N GLU A 250 -14.24 -24.02 -2.92
CA GLU A 250 -14.66 -22.79 -3.59
C GLU A 250 -13.52 -21.77 -3.77
N LYS A 251 -13.58 -20.99 -4.85
CA LYS A 251 -12.64 -19.92 -5.13
C LYS A 251 -12.62 -18.90 -3.98
N GLY A 252 -11.57 -18.88 -3.17
CA GLY A 252 -11.40 -17.98 -2.02
C GLY A 252 -11.43 -18.67 -0.65
N ALA A 253 -12.07 -19.82 -0.50
CA ALA A 253 -12.12 -20.57 0.76
C ALA A 253 -10.74 -20.95 1.29
N GLY A 254 -9.81 -21.33 0.41
CA GLY A 254 -8.42 -21.62 0.79
C GLY A 254 -7.65 -20.44 1.37
N ALA A 255 -7.92 -19.22 0.89
CA ALA A 255 -7.32 -17.99 1.42
C ALA A 255 -7.89 -17.66 2.81
N LEU A 256 -9.19 -17.87 3.01
CA LEU A 256 -9.87 -17.67 4.30
C LEU A 256 -9.43 -18.69 5.36
N ALA A 257 -9.17 -19.93 4.98
CA ALA A 257 -8.65 -20.95 5.89
C ALA A 257 -7.27 -20.55 6.47
N LYS A 258 -6.42 -19.90 5.67
CA LYS A 258 -5.11 -19.41 6.11
C LYS A 258 -5.19 -18.05 6.80
N ASN A 259 -6.16 -17.22 6.45
CA ASN A 259 -6.36 -15.86 6.92
C ASN A 259 -7.81 -15.68 7.40
N PRO A 260 -8.18 -16.32 8.53
CA PRO A 260 -9.55 -16.26 9.02
C PRO A 260 -9.93 -14.82 9.39
N PRO A 261 -11.19 -14.43 9.13
CA PRO A 261 -11.68 -13.09 9.49
C PRO A 261 -11.56 -12.84 10.99
N ALA A 262 -11.50 -11.55 11.39
CA ALA A 262 -11.50 -11.16 12.80
C ALA A 262 -12.72 -11.74 13.54
N VAL A 263 -12.53 -12.13 14.79
CA VAL A 263 -13.62 -12.67 15.63
C VAL A 263 -14.71 -11.63 15.90
N ARG A 264 -14.35 -10.33 15.96
CA ARG A 264 -15.29 -9.22 16.12
C ARG A 264 -14.76 -7.94 15.47
N GLN A 265 -15.59 -6.92 15.44
CA GLN A 265 -15.22 -5.59 14.96
C GLN A 265 -14.61 -4.79 16.12
N TYR A 266 -13.36 -4.35 15.96
CA TYR A 266 -12.64 -3.57 16.98
C TYR A 266 -12.59 -2.09 16.57
N THR A 267 -13.02 -1.22 17.48
CA THR A 267 -12.78 0.23 17.33
C THR A 267 -11.28 0.52 17.46
N PRO A 268 -10.77 1.68 16.98
CA PRO A 268 -9.36 2.04 17.11
C PRO A 268 -8.82 1.97 18.54
N LYS A 269 -9.60 2.44 19.50
CA LYS A 269 -9.24 2.38 20.92
C LYS A 269 -9.12 0.95 21.45
N GLU A 270 -10.04 0.07 21.06
CA GLU A 270 -9.99 -1.35 21.41
C GLU A 270 -8.81 -2.03 20.72
N ALA A 271 -8.57 -1.76 19.42
CA ALA A 271 -7.47 -2.33 18.66
C ALA A 271 -6.10 -1.99 19.30
N VAL A 272 -5.91 -0.73 19.71
CA VAL A 272 -4.70 -0.30 20.45
C VAL A 272 -4.58 -1.07 21.78
N ARG A 273 -5.67 -1.22 22.53
CA ARG A 273 -5.67 -1.93 23.83
C ARG A 273 -5.35 -3.42 23.73
N THR A 274 -5.50 -4.05 22.54
CA THR A 274 -5.08 -5.44 22.36
C THR A 274 -3.57 -5.63 22.43
N GLY A 275 -2.77 -4.57 22.32
CA GLY A 275 -1.32 -4.62 22.16
C GLY A 275 -0.87 -5.03 20.75
N MET A 276 -1.75 -5.63 19.93
CA MET A 276 -1.39 -6.12 18.60
C MET A 276 -1.24 -4.98 17.58
N LEU A 277 -2.10 -3.96 17.65
CA LEU A 277 -1.98 -2.80 16.77
C LEU A 277 -0.69 -2.00 17.02
N PRO A 278 -0.30 -1.69 18.28
CA PRO A 278 1.01 -1.11 18.57
C PRO A 278 2.19 -1.96 18.08
N LEU A 279 2.14 -3.29 18.23
CA LEU A 279 3.18 -4.18 17.69
C LEU A 279 3.27 -4.11 16.17
N MET A 280 2.12 -4.08 15.47
CA MET A 280 2.09 -3.88 14.01
C MET A 280 2.69 -2.53 13.63
N TRP A 281 2.39 -1.47 14.38
CA TRP A 281 2.92 -0.14 14.16
C TRP A 281 4.46 -0.11 14.30
N VAL A 282 4.99 -0.67 15.38
CA VAL A 282 6.45 -0.75 15.62
C VAL A 282 7.13 -1.56 14.52
N ALA A 283 6.58 -2.74 14.16
CA ALA A 283 7.11 -3.56 13.09
C ALA A 283 7.11 -2.80 11.75
N LEU A 284 6.07 -2.02 11.45
CA LEU A 284 6.00 -1.19 10.25
C LEU A 284 7.05 -0.07 10.29
N VAL A 285 7.19 0.64 11.43
CA VAL A 285 8.19 1.70 11.58
C VAL A 285 9.58 1.18 11.27
N MET A 286 9.95 0.06 11.89
CA MET A 286 11.28 -0.53 11.71
C MET A 286 11.51 -1.00 10.27
N THR A 287 10.55 -1.74 9.71
CA THR A 287 10.69 -2.30 8.34
C THR A 287 10.70 -1.20 7.29
N ALA A 288 9.83 -0.20 7.43
CA ALA A 288 9.78 0.93 6.50
C ALA A 288 11.02 1.82 6.63
N GLY A 289 11.58 1.99 7.85
CA GLY A 289 12.84 2.70 8.06
C GLY A 289 14.00 2.04 7.30
N VAL A 290 14.12 0.72 7.40
CA VAL A 290 15.13 -0.06 6.64
C VAL A 290 14.93 0.07 5.12
N SER A 291 13.68 0.00 4.66
CA SER A 291 13.37 0.16 3.24
C SER A 291 13.76 1.53 2.70
N ILE A 292 13.40 2.60 3.42
CA ILE A 292 13.72 3.99 3.03
C ILE A 292 15.22 4.21 3.08
N PHE A 293 15.92 3.66 4.09
CA PHE A 293 17.38 3.71 4.18
C PHE A 293 18.02 3.09 2.92
N GLY A 294 17.61 1.89 2.53
CA GLY A 294 18.11 1.26 1.31
C GLY A 294 17.88 2.10 0.06
N ILE A 295 16.69 2.69 -0.09
CA ILE A 295 16.37 3.58 -1.22
C ILE A 295 17.26 4.83 -1.22
N SER A 296 17.56 5.40 -0.04
CA SER A 296 18.32 6.65 0.07
C SER A 296 19.83 6.46 -0.19
N PHE A 297 20.40 5.33 0.21
CA PHE A 297 21.87 5.17 0.26
C PHE A 297 22.43 4.11 -0.70
N GLN A 298 21.59 3.39 -1.44
CA GLN A 298 22.04 2.29 -2.32
C GLN A 298 23.04 2.73 -3.40
N VAL A 299 22.77 3.88 -4.02
CA VAL A 299 23.61 4.42 -5.11
C VAL A 299 24.95 4.90 -4.56
N ASP A 300 24.92 5.59 -3.41
CA ASP A 300 26.14 6.16 -2.83
C ASP A 300 27.05 5.07 -2.27
N TYR A 301 26.48 4.04 -1.68
CA TYR A 301 27.25 2.88 -1.24
C TYR A 301 27.90 2.14 -2.43
N ALA A 302 27.17 1.95 -3.53
CA ALA A 302 27.73 1.37 -4.74
C ALA A 302 28.97 2.14 -5.26
N LYS A 303 28.90 3.50 -5.22
CA LYS A 303 30.02 4.37 -5.60
C LYS A 303 31.18 4.25 -4.62
N GLU A 304 30.95 4.20 -3.32
CA GLU A 304 31.98 4.09 -2.28
C GLU A 304 32.78 2.79 -2.41
N VAL A 305 32.09 1.68 -2.68
CA VAL A 305 32.72 0.37 -2.93
C VAL A 305 33.53 0.35 -4.24
N GLY A 306 33.33 1.35 -5.11
CA GLY A 306 34.05 1.50 -6.39
C GLY A 306 33.34 0.83 -7.57
N PHE A 307 32.06 0.54 -7.46
CA PHE A 307 31.28 0.07 -8.61
C PHE A 307 31.02 1.21 -9.61
N GLY A 308 31.00 0.85 -10.90
CA GLY A 308 30.78 1.85 -11.96
C GLY A 308 29.37 2.48 -11.92
N PRO A 309 29.19 3.64 -12.57
CA PRO A 309 27.92 4.36 -12.57
C PRO A 309 26.75 3.53 -13.07
N LEU A 310 26.98 2.62 -14.01
CA LEU A 310 25.96 1.71 -14.55
C LEU A 310 25.43 0.76 -13.48
N VAL A 311 26.32 0.16 -12.67
CA VAL A 311 25.94 -0.76 -11.58
C VAL A 311 25.18 -0.01 -10.48
N ALA A 312 25.67 1.17 -10.09
CA ALA A 312 25.05 2.01 -9.11
C ALA A 312 23.59 2.39 -9.53
N ALA A 313 23.40 2.88 -10.74
CA ALA A 313 22.08 3.22 -11.27
C ALA A 313 21.19 1.97 -11.44
N SER A 314 21.76 0.85 -11.93
CA SER A 314 21.01 -0.40 -12.11
C SER A 314 20.52 -0.97 -10.79
N SER A 315 21.32 -0.88 -9.71
CA SER A 315 20.92 -1.37 -8.39
C SER A 315 19.68 -0.66 -7.86
N MET A 316 19.61 0.67 -8.00
CA MET A 316 18.43 1.45 -7.63
C MET A 316 17.24 1.18 -8.55
N GLY A 317 17.47 1.06 -9.85
CA GLY A 317 16.42 0.74 -10.83
C GLY A 317 15.77 -0.62 -10.55
N VAL A 318 16.57 -1.65 -10.32
CA VAL A 318 16.10 -3.00 -9.95
C VAL A 318 15.31 -2.95 -8.65
N MET A 319 15.83 -2.26 -7.63
CA MET A 319 15.17 -2.12 -6.34
C MET A 319 13.80 -1.43 -6.48
N ALA A 320 13.70 -0.36 -7.25
CA ALA A 320 12.44 0.39 -7.44
C ALA A 320 11.39 -0.44 -8.18
N VAL A 321 11.76 -1.12 -9.28
CA VAL A 321 10.84 -1.96 -10.05
C VAL A 321 10.30 -3.10 -9.21
N ILE A 322 11.20 -3.83 -8.53
CA ILE A 322 10.78 -4.99 -7.75
C ILE A 322 10.04 -4.62 -6.48
N ASN A 323 10.29 -3.45 -5.89
CA ASN A 323 9.50 -2.88 -4.80
C ASN A 323 8.01 -2.77 -5.20
N GLY A 324 7.72 -2.35 -6.42
CA GLY A 324 6.36 -2.26 -6.93
C GLY A 324 5.75 -3.60 -7.30
N VAL A 325 6.41 -4.38 -8.15
CA VAL A 325 5.93 -5.69 -8.62
C VAL A 325 5.81 -6.68 -7.46
N GLY A 326 6.78 -6.67 -6.55
CA GLY A 326 6.81 -7.52 -5.36
C GLY A 326 5.57 -7.37 -4.48
N ARG A 327 4.98 -6.17 -4.39
CA ARG A 327 3.74 -5.94 -3.62
C ARG A 327 2.59 -6.83 -4.09
N GLY A 328 2.39 -6.94 -5.39
CA GLY A 328 1.34 -7.79 -5.97
C GLY A 328 1.62 -9.28 -5.77
N VAL A 329 2.86 -9.71 -6.04
CA VAL A 329 3.30 -11.11 -5.88
C VAL A 329 3.18 -11.56 -4.42
N VAL A 330 3.69 -10.77 -3.49
CA VAL A 330 3.66 -11.10 -2.06
C VAL A 330 2.25 -11.02 -1.49
N GLY A 331 1.43 -10.08 -1.96
CA GLY A 331 0.01 -10.03 -1.63
C GLY A 331 -0.71 -11.32 -1.99
N TRP A 332 -0.48 -11.84 -3.21
CA TRP A 332 -1.02 -13.13 -3.65
C TRP A 332 -0.45 -14.30 -2.85
N LEU A 333 0.85 -14.29 -2.57
CA LEU A 333 1.49 -15.32 -1.76
C LEU A 333 0.90 -15.39 -0.35
N SER A 334 0.58 -14.24 0.24
CA SER A 334 -0.01 -14.13 1.57
C SER A 334 -1.43 -14.72 1.67
N ASP A 335 -2.18 -14.70 0.57
CA ASP A 335 -3.48 -15.37 0.50
C ASP A 335 -3.33 -16.90 0.56
N LYS A 336 -2.18 -17.44 0.15
CA LYS A 336 -1.90 -18.89 0.14
C LYS A 336 -1.16 -19.39 1.39
N TRP A 337 -0.13 -18.66 1.83
CA TRP A 337 0.75 -19.08 2.93
C TRP A 337 0.29 -18.53 4.29
N GLY A 338 -0.59 -17.56 4.28
CA GLY A 338 -1.00 -16.81 5.46
C GLY A 338 -0.24 -15.48 5.58
N ARG A 339 -0.95 -14.43 6.01
CA ARG A 339 -0.42 -13.06 6.03
C ARG A 339 0.77 -12.90 6.96
N LYS A 340 0.65 -13.44 8.19
CA LYS A 340 1.72 -13.34 9.20
C LYS A 340 2.99 -14.05 8.72
N SER A 341 2.88 -15.28 8.21
CA SER A 341 4.04 -16.05 7.75
C SER A 341 4.76 -15.35 6.59
N THR A 342 3.97 -14.81 5.65
CA THR A 342 4.50 -14.06 4.53
C THR A 342 5.12 -12.74 4.97
N LEU A 343 4.53 -12.04 5.95
CA LEU A 343 5.10 -10.80 6.52
C LEU A 343 6.47 -11.08 7.15
N VAL A 344 6.57 -12.10 7.99
CA VAL A 344 7.86 -12.49 8.59
C VAL A 344 8.89 -12.82 7.52
N PHE A 345 8.49 -13.61 6.52
CA PHE A 345 9.36 -13.99 5.40
C PHE A 345 9.94 -12.76 4.67
N VAL A 346 9.10 -11.81 4.28
CA VAL A 346 9.60 -10.63 3.53
C VAL A 346 10.45 -9.71 4.38
N ILE A 347 10.16 -9.58 5.69
CA ILE A 347 10.99 -8.79 6.62
C ILE A 347 12.36 -9.46 6.82
N VAL A 348 12.42 -10.79 6.94
CA VAL A 348 13.66 -11.53 7.02
C VAL A 348 14.47 -11.37 5.73
N VAL A 349 13.82 -11.51 4.56
CA VAL A 349 14.49 -11.30 3.26
C VAL A 349 15.08 -9.89 3.18
N LEU A 350 14.33 -8.86 3.60
CA LEU A 350 14.83 -7.48 3.65
C LEU A 350 16.09 -7.36 4.51
N GLY A 351 16.08 -7.93 5.71
CA GLY A 351 17.21 -7.86 6.63
C GLY A 351 18.44 -8.61 6.13
N LEU A 352 18.24 -9.82 5.62
CA LEU A 352 19.35 -10.60 5.01
C LEU A 352 19.92 -9.89 3.78
N ALA A 353 19.09 -9.21 3.00
CA ALA A 353 19.54 -8.43 1.87
C ALA A 353 20.50 -7.29 2.29
N GLN A 354 20.25 -6.62 3.44
CA GLN A 354 21.17 -5.58 3.92
C GLN A 354 22.57 -6.14 4.23
N PHE A 355 22.65 -7.28 4.91
CA PHE A 355 23.93 -7.96 5.15
C PHE A 355 24.57 -8.46 3.86
N GLY A 356 23.74 -8.93 2.91
CA GLY A 356 24.23 -9.36 1.60
C GLY A 356 24.80 -8.23 0.76
N VAL A 357 24.25 -7.02 0.87
CA VAL A 357 24.77 -5.80 0.21
C VAL A 357 26.20 -5.52 0.70
N ILE A 358 26.45 -5.58 2.03
CA ILE A 358 27.78 -5.42 2.61
C ILE A 358 28.73 -6.49 2.05
N TRP A 359 28.34 -7.75 2.18
CA TRP A 359 29.16 -8.87 1.70
C TRP A 359 29.52 -8.77 0.21
N ALA A 360 28.56 -8.37 -0.63
CA ALA A 360 28.79 -8.16 -2.05
C ALA A 360 29.76 -7.00 -2.31
N GLY A 361 29.71 -5.95 -1.49
CA GLY A 361 30.64 -4.83 -1.47
C GLY A 361 32.04 -5.27 -1.12
N ASP A 362 32.25 -6.00 -0.02
CA ASP A 362 33.51 -6.50 0.48
C ASP A 362 34.25 -7.33 -0.56
N ILE A 363 33.55 -8.26 -1.23
CA ILE A 363 34.14 -9.09 -2.28
C ILE A 363 34.11 -8.43 -3.67
N ARG A 364 33.64 -7.18 -3.76
CA ARG A 364 33.53 -6.40 -5.01
C ARG A 364 32.80 -7.13 -6.13
N SER A 365 31.72 -7.83 -5.81
CA SER A 365 30.92 -8.57 -6.78
C SER A 365 29.70 -7.76 -7.23
N GLU A 366 29.77 -7.15 -8.40
CA GLU A 366 28.66 -6.38 -8.99
C GLU A 366 27.39 -7.22 -9.17
N SER A 367 27.53 -8.48 -9.59
CA SER A 367 26.38 -9.38 -9.80
C SER A 367 25.66 -9.69 -8.50
N LEU A 368 26.39 -9.99 -7.41
CA LEU A 368 25.79 -10.23 -6.09
C LEU A 368 25.18 -8.96 -5.50
N PHE A 369 25.81 -7.81 -5.73
CA PHE A 369 25.29 -6.52 -5.31
C PHE A 369 23.89 -6.26 -5.94
N LEU A 370 23.74 -6.53 -7.24
CA LEU A 370 22.45 -6.42 -7.93
C LEU A 370 21.43 -7.46 -7.43
N VAL A 371 21.84 -8.68 -7.10
CA VAL A 371 20.96 -9.70 -6.50
C VAL A 371 20.45 -9.24 -5.14
N PHE A 372 21.31 -8.69 -4.28
CA PHE A 372 20.88 -8.20 -2.97
C PHE A 372 20.09 -6.90 -3.06
N ALA A 373 20.35 -6.03 -4.04
CA ALA A 373 19.49 -4.90 -4.36
C ALA A 373 18.07 -5.36 -4.77
N PHE A 374 17.96 -6.43 -5.59
CA PHE A 374 16.69 -7.06 -5.93
C PHE A 374 15.96 -7.58 -4.67
N LEU A 375 16.64 -8.32 -3.80
CA LEU A 375 16.06 -8.86 -2.57
C LEU A 375 15.65 -7.75 -1.59
N SER A 376 16.45 -6.69 -1.49
CA SER A 376 16.14 -5.49 -0.70
C SER A 376 14.88 -4.78 -1.23
N GLY A 377 14.76 -4.60 -2.54
CA GLY A 377 13.57 -4.05 -3.17
C GLY A 377 12.34 -4.92 -2.97
N PHE A 378 12.47 -6.24 -3.11
CA PHE A 378 11.40 -7.20 -2.90
C PHE A 378 10.87 -7.16 -1.45
N GLY A 379 11.76 -7.23 -0.46
CA GLY A 379 11.38 -7.13 0.95
C GLY A 379 10.89 -5.74 1.34
N GLY A 380 11.53 -4.68 0.78
CA GLY A 380 11.30 -3.29 1.14
C GLY A 380 9.96 -2.69 0.69
N GLY A 381 9.28 -3.31 -0.29
CA GLY A 381 7.96 -2.83 -0.76
C GLY A 381 6.79 -3.70 -0.31
N ALA A 382 7.04 -4.98 -0.17
CA ALA A 382 6.01 -6.01 -0.05
C ALA A 382 5.27 -6.04 1.30
N PHE A 383 5.84 -5.47 2.35
CA PHE A 383 5.19 -5.45 3.68
C PHE A 383 3.99 -4.49 3.75
N TYR A 384 3.94 -3.39 2.99
CA TYR A 384 2.83 -2.45 3.02
C TYR A 384 1.46 -3.09 2.74
N PRO A 385 1.26 -3.84 1.63
CA PRO A 385 -0.01 -4.51 1.40
C PRO A 385 -0.30 -5.63 2.41
N LEU A 386 0.74 -6.22 3.02
CA LEU A 386 0.54 -7.22 4.05
C LEU A 386 -0.05 -6.62 5.33
N PHE A 387 0.45 -5.48 5.80
CA PHE A 387 -0.15 -4.76 6.92
C PHE A 387 -1.57 -4.27 6.58
N ALA A 388 -1.81 -3.80 5.35
CA ALA A 388 -3.14 -3.39 4.90
C ALA A 388 -4.15 -4.55 4.89
N ALA A 389 -3.70 -5.77 4.57
CA ALA A 389 -4.53 -6.96 4.58
C ALA A 389 -4.67 -7.58 5.97
N LEU A 390 -3.60 -7.56 6.78
CA LEU A 390 -3.57 -8.13 8.12
C LEU A 390 -4.45 -7.34 9.11
N THR A 391 -4.50 -6.02 8.98
CA THR A 391 -5.27 -5.16 9.88
C THR A 391 -6.76 -5.55 9.95
N PRO A 392 -7.50 -5.66 8.83
CA PRO A 392 -8.90 -6.08 8.91
C PRO A 392 -9.09 -7.57 9.24
N ASP A 393 -8.09 -8.42 8.97
CA ASP A 393 -8.14 -9.82 9.42
C ASP A 393 -8.02 -9.91 10.96
N TYR A 394 -7.35 -8.95 11.61
CA TYR A 394 -7.19 -8.91 13.07
C TYR A 394 -8.30 -8.12 13.76
N PHE A 395 -8.74 -6.99 13.17
CA PHE A 395 -9.60 -6.02 13.84
C PHE A 395 -10.97 -5.83 13.19
N GLY A 396 -11.24 -6.47 12.06
CA GLY A 396 -12.51 -6.37 11.33
C GLY A 396 -12.58 -5.23 10.33
N GLU A 397 -13.65 -5.22 9.52
CA GLU A 397 -13.80 -4.33 8.37
C GLU A 397 -14.39 -2.96 8.74
N ASN A 398 -15.27 -2.93 9.77
CA ASN A 398 -16.09 -1.74 10.01
C ASN A 398 -15.28 -0.51 10.42
N PHE A 399 -14.13 -0.73 11.08
CA PHE A 399 -13.20 0.31 11.51
C PHE A 399 -11.83 0.18 10.84
N ASN A 400 -11.76 -0.53 9.71
CA ASN A 400 -10.49 -0.81 9.07
C ASN A 400 -9.78 0.43 8.55
N ALA A 401 -10.52 1.45 8.09
CA ALA A 401 -9.91 2.68 7.58
C ALA A 401 -9.12 3.41 8.68
N SER A 402 -9.68 3.50 9.89
CA SER A 402 -9.00 4.08 11.05
C SER A 402 -7.88 3.18 11.57
N ASN A 403 -8.15 1.88 11.74
CA ASN A 403 -7.17 0.94 12.28
C ASN A 403 -5.92 0.83 11.39
N TYR A 404 -6.13 0.69 10.06
CA TYR A 404 -5.02 0.68 9.12
C TYR A 404 -4.34 2.05 9.03
N GLY A 405 -5.10 3.14 9.10
CA GLY A 405 -4.54 4.49 9.16
C GLY A 405 -3.59 4.69 10.33
N LEU A 406 -3.92 4.13 11.51
CA LEU A 406 -3.02 4.12 12.66
C LEU A 406 -1.76 3.31 12.38
N VAL A 407 -1.87 2.09 11.84
CA VAL A 407 -0.70 1.28 11.49
C VAL A 407 0.17 2.00 10.45
N TYR A 408 -0.43 2.53 9.40
CA TYR A 408 0.27 3.20 8.31
C TYR A 408 0.95 4.52 8.73
N SER A 409 0.44 5.18 9.80
CA SER A 409 1.08 6.36 10.36
C SER A 409 2.53 6.11 10.83
N GLY A 410 2.92 4.86 11.04
CA GLY A 410 4.31 4.49 11.30
C GLY A 410 5.29 4.95 10.19
N LYS A 411 4.81 5.10 8.95
CA LYS A 411 5.62 5.64 7.85
C LYS A 411 6.13 7.07 8.12
N LEU A 412 5.42 7.88 8.93
CA LEU A 412 5.88 9.19 9.39
C LEU A 412 7.26 9.12 10.04
N ILE A 413 7.36 8.21 11.00
CA ILE A 413 8.60 8.03 11.79
C ILE A 413 9.68 7.39 10.94
N SER A 414 9.30 6.43 10.09
CA SER A 414 10.24 5.73 9.19
C SER A 414 10.97 6.66 8.24
N GLY A 415 10.31 7.71 7.75
CA GLY A 415 10.93 8.72 6.88
C GLY A 415 12.07 9.47 7.57
N LEU A 416 11.90 9.77 8.87
CA LEU A 416 12.95 10.41 9.68
C LEU A 416 14.14 9.47 9.92
N PHE A 417 13.86 8.19 10.20
CA PHE A 417 14.90 7.20 10.47
C PHE A 417 15.65 6.77 9.21
N GLY A 418 14.95 6.56 8.10
CA GLY A 418 15.56 6.07 6.87
C GLY A 418 16.45 7.11 6.16
N GLY A 419 16.06 8.39 6.18
CA GLY A 419 16.82 9.49 5.56
C GLY A 419 17.71 10.23 6.55
N GLY A 420 17.11 11.05 7.42
CA GLY A 420 17.84 11.96 8.31
C GLY A 420 18.76 11.26 9.31
N LEU A 421 18.24 10.32 10.12
CA LEU A 421 19.06 9.56 11.06
C LEU A 421 19.98 8.56 10.35
N GLY A 422 19.57 8.03 9.19
CA GLY A 422 20.43 7.18 8.37
C GLY A 422 21.71 7.90 7.97
N SER A 423 21.65 9.16 7.58
CA SER A 423 22.85 9.95 7.24
C SER A 423 23.78 10.17 8.43
N VAL A 424 23.23 10.37 9.63
CA VAL A 424 24.03 10.50 10.86
C VAL A 424 24.75 9.19 11.19
N VAL A 425 24.06 8.05 11.02
CA VAL A 425 24.69 6.73 11.25
C VAL A 425 25.76 6.43 10.22
N VAL A 426 25.52 6.75 8.93
CA VAL A 426 26.54 6.61 7.88
C VAL A 426 27.77 7.49 8.18
N ALA A 427 27.57 8.73 8.61
CA ALA A 427 28.67 9.62 8.98
C ALA A 427 29.49 9.10 10.19
N ALA A 428 28.83 8.43 11.14
CA ALA A 428 29.47 7.94 12.36
C ALA A 428 30.13 6.55 12.21
N TRP A 429 29.52 5.63 11.45
CA TRP A 429 29.90 4.21 11.38
C TRP A 429 30.21 3.71 9.95
N GLY A 430 30.19 4.61 8.96
CA GLY A 430 30.31 4.25 7.54
C GLY A 430 29.05 3.54 7.02
N TYR A 431 29.06 3.24 5.73
CA TYR A 431 27.93 2.54 5.09
C TYR A 431 27.77 1.10 5.62
N ASP A 432 28.87 0.35 5.82
CA ASP A 432 28.80 -1.03 6.32
C ASP A 432 28.14 -1.10 7.69
N GLY A 433 28.52 -0.21 8.61
CA GLY A 433 27.91 -0.10 9.93
C GLY A 433 26.43 0.27 9.85
N ALA A 434 26.04 1.18 8.94
CA ALA A 434 24.67 1.60 8.73
C ALA A 434 23.82 0.49 8.11
N TYR A 435 24.31 -0.23 7.10
CA TYR A 435 23.64 -1.41 6.52
C TYR A 435 23.52 -2.55 7.52
N ALA A 436 24.53 -2.81 8.35
CA ALA A 436 24.49 -3.81 9.42
C ALA A 436 23.40 -3.47 10.46
N LEU A 437 23.32 -2.20 10.88
CA LEU A 437 22.24 -1.72 11.77
C LEU A 437 20.86 -1.88 11.13
N ALA A 438 20.74 -1.55 9.84
CA ALA A 438 19.49 -1.72 9.09
C ALA A 438 19.08 -3.21 9.03
N GLY A 439 20.03 -4.12 8.73
CA GLY A 439 19.81 -5.56 8.75
C GLY A 439 19.35 -6.07 10.12
N ALA A 440 20.04 -5.68 11.19
CA ALA A 440 19.67 -6.03 12.56
C ALA A 440 18.29 -5.50 12.94
N THR A 441 17.98 -4.25 12.59
CA THR A 441 16.65 -3.63 12.80
C THR A 441 15.55 -4.43 12.11
N SER A 442 15.79 -4.89 10.89
CA SER A 442 14.83 -5.74 10.17
C SER A 442 14.64 -7.11 10.86
N MET A 443 15.71 -7.73 11.39
CA MET A 443 15.59 -8.99 12.14
C MET A 443 14.75 -8.81 13.42
N VAL A 444 14.93 -7.70 14.14
CA VAL A 444 14.11 -7.37 15.30
C VAL A 444 12.64 -7.14 14.87
N ALA A 445 12.39 -6.46 13.76
CA ALA A 445 11.05 -6.30 13.23
C ALA A 445 10.39 -7.65 12.86
N ALA A 446 11.16 -8.60 12.30
CA ALA A 446 10.69 -9.97 12.04
C ALA A 446 10.33 -10.71 13.33
N ALA A 447 11.14 -10.58 14.38
CA ALA A 447 10.86 -11.16 15.69
C ALA A 447 9.57 -10.57 16.30
N ILE A 448 9.38 -9.24 16.19
CA ILE A 448 8.11 -8.60 16.59
C ILE A 448 6.93 -9.14 15.78
N ALA A 449 7.10 -9.31 14.45
CA ALA A 449 6.04 -9.85 13.60
C ALA A 449 5.67 -11.30 13.97
N LEU A 450 6.60 -12.10 14.49
CA LEU A 450 6.31 -13.44 15.04
C LEU A 450 5.42 -13.40 16.28
N LEU A 451 5.43 -12.32 17.06
CA LEU A 451 4.58 -12.14 18.24
C LEU A 451 3.13 -11.78 17.88
N LEU A 452 2.86 -11.34 16.66
CA LEU A 452 1.51 -10.96 16.24
C LEU A 452 0.55 -12.14 16.34
N ARG A 453 -0.60 -11.90 16.96
CA ARG A 453 -1.68 -12.90 17.13
C ARG A 453 -3.02 -12.23 16.87
N GLN A 454 -3.93 -12.96 16.24
CA GLN A 454 -5.29 -12.45 16.04
C GLN A 454 -6.00 -12.29 17.38
N PRO A 455 -6.45 -11.09 17.76
CA PRO A 455 -7.12 -10.86 19.03
C PRO A 455 -8.40 -11.70 19.16
N GLY A 456 -8.63 -12.25 20.37
CA GLY A 456 -9.82 -13.04 20.69
C GLY A 456 -9.78 -14.50 20.25
N ARG A 457 -8.69 -14.96 19.59
CA ARG A 457 -8.48 -16.38 19.31
C ARG A 457 -7.48 -17.00 20.30
N PRO A 458 -7.78 -18.15 20.91
CA PRO A 458 -6.81 -18.86 21.72
C PRO A 458 -5.58 -19.22 20.91
N GLY A 459 -4.38 -18.99 21.45
CA GLY A 459 -3.14 -19.35 20.80
C GLY A 459 -3.05 -20.89 20.64
N GLY A 460 -2.97 -21.36 19.40
CA GLY A 460 -2.73 -22.77 19.09
C GLY A 460 -3.90 -23.56 18.51
N ALA A 461 -5.09 -22.97 18.37
CA ALA A 461 -6.21 -23.69 17.77
C ALA A 461 -6.26 -23.53 16.24
N THR A 462 -5.57 -24.40 15.53
CA THR A 462 -5.96 -24.85 14.17
C THR A 462 -7.12 -25.87 14.28
N SER A 463 -8.12 -25.62 15.11
CA SER A 463 -9.29 -26.49 15.16
C SER A 463 -10.37 -25.91 14.27
N ALA A 464 -10.64 -26.63 13.17
CA ALA A 464 -11.92 -26.53 12.47
C ALA A 464 -13.06 -26.64 13.49
N PRO A 465 -14.13 -25.84 13.39
CA PRO A 465 -15.31 -26.04 14.23
C PRO A 465 -15.83 -27.46 13.98
N GLN A 466 -15.96 -28.26 15.04
CA GLN A 466 -16.70 -29.51 14.95
C GLN A 466 -18.14 -29.19 14.54
N PRO A 467 -18.72 -29.91 13.55
CA PRO A 467 -20.13 -29.78 13.25
C PRO A 467 -20.90 -30.18 14.52
N GLN A 468 -21.66 -29.21 15.06
CA GLN A 468 -22.64 -29.55 16.09
C GLN A 468 -23.65 -30.50 15.46
N SER A 469 -23.65 -31.75 15.93
CA SER A 469 -24.70 -32.73 15.66
C SER A 469 -26.04 -32.10 16.04
N ALA A 470 -26.92 -31.96 15.06
CA ALA A 470 -28.31 -31.62 15.27
C ALA A 470 -28.94 -32.68 16.18
N VAL A 471 -29.46 -32.26 17.31
CA VAL A 471 -30.43 -33.00 18.12
C VAL A 471 -31.80 -32.42 17.84
#